data_3d9549c37659d2f269d6b2d08af999a2
#
_entry.id   3d9549c37659d2f269d6b2d08af999a2
#
_cell.length_a   1.000
_cell.length_b   1.000
_cell.length_c   1.000
_cell.angle_alpha   90.00
_cell.angle_beta   90.00
_cell.angle_gamma   90.00
#
_symmetry.space_group_name_H-M   'P 1'
#
loop_
_entity.id
_entity.type
_entity.pdbx_description
1 polymer ?
#
loop_
_entity_poly.entity_id
_entity_poly.type
_entity_poly.pdbx_seq_one_letter_code
_entity_poly.pdbx_strand_id
1 'polypeptide(L)'
;MVSGGRSACGAGLKCRGDLADRIAEFLDAYHVMSLATCGPHGPHAANVFYARDGLSLLWVSDRLSTHSTNIGINPQVSATIAPDYRDFAEIRGVQIFGRACRVGDATACHSARTLLATRYPILQHPSDPMIEQAYSCAEPYQLVPNRIVLIDNRHGFGHKETLDLPP
;
A
#
# COMPACT_ATOMS: atom_id res chain seq x y z
N MET A 1 -16.28 -47.21 18.23
CA MET A 1 -15.66 -45.97 18.75
C MET A 1 -15.25 -45.12 17.57
N VAL A 2 -16.01 -44.06 17.31
CA VAL A 2 -15.76 -43.17 16.15
C VAL A 2 -15.07 -41.94 16.72
N SER A 3 -13.79 -41.78 16.38
CA SER A 3 -12.98 -40.60 16.73
C SER A 3 -13.30 -39.47 15.76
N GLY A 4 -13.92 -38.42 16.28
CA GLY A 4 -14.27 -37.22 15.50
C GLY A 4 -13.05 -36.40 15.15
N GLY A 5 -12.76 -36.26 13.86
CA GLY A 5 -11.84 -35.28 13.32
C GLY A 5 -12.38 -33.87 13.47
N ARG A 6 -11.78 -33.05 14.31
CA ARG A 6 -12.10 -31.63 14.43
C ARG A 6 -11.46 -30.87 13.27
N SER A 7 -12.31 -30.20 12.51
CA SER A 7 -11.98 -29.36 11.36
C SER A 7 -10.97 -28.24 11.72
N ALA A 8 -9.79 -28.30 11.12
CA ALA A 8 -8.75 -27.27 11.22
C ALA A 8 -9.04 -26.01 10.38
N CYS A 9 -10.17 -25.97 9.67
CA CYS A 9 -10.49 -24.91 8.71
C CYS A 9 -10.92 -23.60 9.37
N GLY A 10 -11.51 -23.64 10.59
CA GLY A 10 -12.01 -22.43 11.26
C GLY A 10 -10.94 -21.53 11.89
N ALA A 11 -9.81 -22.12 12.32
CA ALA A 11 -8.73 -21.36 12.96
C ALA A 11 -7.91 -20.54 11.94
N GLY A 12 -7.69 -21.07 10.73
CA GLY A 12 -6.94 -20.39 9.68
C GLY A 12 -7.65 -19.16 9.10
N LEU A 13 -8.98 -19.20 8.98
CA LEU A 13 -9.76 -18.04 8.51
C LEU A 13 -9.79 -16.91 9.54
N LYS A 14 -9.90 -17.24 10.82
CA LYS A 14 -9.94 -16.26 11.92
C LYS A 14 -8.59 -15.55 12.09
N CYS A 15 -7.49 -16.29 11.96
CA CYS A 15 -6.13 -15.71 12.00
C CYS A 15 -5.84 -14.82 10.78
N ARG A 16 -6.37 -15.14 9.59
CA ARG A 16 -6.20 -14.31 8.38
C ARG A 16 -6.97 -13.00 8.49
N GLY A 17 -8.17 -13.01 9.06
CA GLY A 17 -8.95 -11.79 9.32
C GLY A 17 -8.22 -10.85 10.28
N ASP A 18 -7.73 -11.38 11.39
CA ASP A 18 -6.97 -10.62 12.38
C ASP A 18 -5.70 -9.99 11.79
N LEU A 19 -4.93 -10.72 10.98
CA LEU A 19 -3.74 -10.18 10.32
C LEU A 19 -4.09 -9.09 9.30
N ALA A 20 -5.16 -9.26 8.52
CA ALA A 20 -5.61 -8.27 7.56
C ALA A 20 -6.06 -6.97 8.25
N ASP A 21 -6.75 -7.08 9.38
CA ASP A 21 -7.19 -5.94 10.18
C ASP A 21 -5.99 -5.18 10.77
N ARG A 22 -5.01 -5.89 11.32
CA ARG A 22 -3.77 -5.30 11.84
C ARG A 22 -2.95 -4.61 10.76
N ILE A 23 -2.88 -5.18 9.55
CA ILE A 23 -2.26 -4.54 8.39
C ILE A 23 -3.02 -3.27 8.02
N ALA A 24 -4.36 -3.32 7.95
CA ALA A 24 -5.20 -2.17 7.63
C ALA A 24 -5.02 -1.02 8.63
N GLU A 25 -5.01 -1.32 9.93
CA GLU A 25 -4.72 -0.35 10.99
C GLU A 25 -3.32 0.27 10.83
N PHE A 26 -2.32 -0.54 10.48
CA PHE A 26 -0.97 -0.05 10.23
C PHE A 26 -0.93 0.90 9.01
N LEU A 27 -1.62 0.55 7.93
CA LEU A 27 -1.73 1.40 6.74
C LEU A 27 -2.48 2.71 7.02
N ASP A 28 -3.44 2.71 7.94
CA ASP A 28 -4.16 3.93 8.35
C ASP A 28 -3.31 4.85 9.24
N ALA A 29 -2.40 4.28 10.02
CA ALA A 29 -1.57 5.03 10.95
C ALA A 29 -0.46 5.86 10.26
N TYR A 30 -0.03 5.47 9.05
CA TYR A 30 1.09 6.11 8.34
C TYR A 30 0.65 6.62 6.96
N HIS A 31 1.34 7.66 6.46
CA HIS A 31 0.87 8.45 5.32
C HIS A 31 1.73 8.29 4.07
N VAL A 32 2.96 7.84 4.23
CA VAL A 32 3.95 7.77 3.14
C VAL A 32 4.40 6.33 2.95
N MET A 33 4.40 5.88 1.70
CA MET A 33 5.07 4.65 1.30
C MET A 33 6.32 4.95 0.49
N SER A 34 7.36 4.14 0.65
CA SER A 34 8.47 4.07 -0.30
C SER A 34 8.12 3.06 -1.37
N LEU A 35 7.78 3.58 -2.56
CA LEU A 35 7.38 2.78 -3.72
C LEU A 35 8.61 2.44 -4.55
N ALA A 36 8.88 1.15 -4.74
CA ALA A 36 9.94 0.64 -5.60
C ALA A 36 9.37 0.16 -6.94
N THR A 37 9.96 0.63 -8.01
CA THR A 37 9.63 0.30 -9.40
C THR A 37 10.90 -0.09 -10.15
N CYS A 38 10.78 -0.81 -11.27
CA CYS A 38 11.92 -1.17 -12.11
C CYS A 38 11.60 -0.87 -13.58
N GLY A 39 12.43 -0.10 -14.22
CA GLY A 39 12.34 0.27 -15.62
C GLY A 39 13.65 0.02 -16.38
N PRO A 40 13.78 0.55 -17.61
CA PRO A 40 14.97 0.33 -18.46
C PRO A 40 16.30 0.77 -17.83
N HIS A 41 16.25 1.73 -16.91
CA HIS A 41 17.42 2.28 -16.22
C HIS A 41 17.67 1.64 -14.85
N GLY A 42 16.99 0.53 -14.53
CA GLY A 42 17.13 -0.20 -13.28
C GLY A 42 16.06 0.14 -12.24
N PRO A 43 16.29 -0.25 -10.97
CA PRO A 43 15.38 0.00 -9.88
C PRO A 43 15.34 1.49 -9.50
N HIS A 44 14.15 1.95 -9.13
CA HIS A 44 13.89 3.31 -8.68
C HIS A 44 12.97 3.27 -7.45
N ALA A 45 13.25 4.09 -6.46
CA ALA A 45 12.42 4.26 -5.28
C ALA A 45 11.94 5.72 -5.15
N ALA A 46 10.69 5.91 -4.79
CA ALA A 46 10.08 7.21 -4.54
C ALA A 46 9.18 7.16 -3.31
N ASN A 47 9.19 8.23 -2.53
CA ASN A 47 8.23 8.40 -1.45
C ASN A 47 6.96 9.06 -1.99
N VAL A 48 5.82 8.42 -1.76
CA VAL A 48 4.53 8.93 -2.21
C VAL A 48 3.50 8.86 -1.08
N PHE A 49 2.65 9.87 -0.99
CA PHE A 49 1.47 9.83 -0.13
C PHE A 49 0.44 8.87 -0.69
N TYR A 50 -0.26 8.13 0.16
CA TYR A 50 -1.26 7.17 -0.27
C TYR A 50 -2.54 7.22 0.57
N ALA A 51 -3.64 6.78 -0.02
CA ALA A 51 -4.83 6.33 0.68
C ALA A 51 -5.03 4.84 0.41
N ARG A 52 -5.80 4.14 1.24
CA ARG A 52 -6.13 2.74 0.97
C ARG A 52 -7.60 2.57 0.58
N ASP A 53 -7.84 1.54 -0.24
CA ASP A 53 -9.14 0.95 -0.51
C ASP A 53 -9.03 -0.56 -0.24
N GLY A 54 -9.62 -1.00 0.87
CA GLY A 54 -9.29 -2.31 1.43
C GLY A 54 -7.79 -2.40 1.77
N LEU A 55 -7.06 -3.31 1.12
CA LEU A 55 -5.60 -3.43 1.24
C LEU A 55 -4.86 -2.89 0.01
N SER A 56 -5.58 -2.41 -1.01
CA SER A 56 -4.99 -1.71 -2.15
C SER A 56 -4.57 -0.30 -1.76
N LEU A 57 -3.50 0.20 -2.36
CA LEU A 57 -3.00 1.55 -2.12
C LEU A 57 -3.23 2.43 -3.35
N LEU A 58 -3.73 3.64 -3.11
CA LEU A 58 -4.07 4.64 -4.12
C LEU A 58 -3.18 5.87 -3.92
N TRP A 59 -2.66 6.42 -4.98
CA TRP A 59 -1.93 7.69 -4.97
C TRP A 59 -2.13 8.46 -6.26
N VAL A 60 -1.72 9.71 -6.30
CA VAL A 60 -1.66 10.52 -7.52
C VAL A 60 -0.22 10.83 -7.86
N SER A 61 0.09 10.88 -9.15
CA SER A 61 1.41 11.22 -9.64
C SER A 61 1.37 11.80 -11.05
N ASP A 62 2.38 12.58 -11.38
CA ASP A 62 2.64 12.99 -12.75
C ASP A 62 2.94 11.75 -13.62
N ARG A 63 2.34 11.69 -14.79
CA ARG A 63 2.55 10.61 -15.78
C ARG A 63 3.99 10.51 -16.25
N LEU A 64 4.73 11.61 -16.23
CA LEU A 64 6.13 11.68 -16.67
C LEU A 64 7.12 11.39 -15.56
N SER A 65 6.66 11.19 -14.31
CA SER A 65 7.55 10.78 -13.22
C SER A 65 8.18 9.41 -13.51
N THR A 66 9.39 9.19 -13.00
CA THR A 66 10.12 7.94 -13.25
C THR A 66 9.34 6.71 -12.82
N HIS A 67 8.69 6.74 -11.64
CA HIS A 67 7.88 5.62 -11.19
C HIS A 67 6.62 5.41 -12.05
N SER A 68 5.98 6.48 -12.55
CA SER A 68 4.82 6.36 -13.45
C SER A 68 5.20 5.74 -14.79
N THR A 69 6.32 6.16 -15.38
CA THR A 69 6.83 5.59 -16.63
C THR A 69 7.27 4.14 -16.44
N ASN A 70 7.96 3.83 -15.34
CA ASN A 70 8.35 2.45 -15.01
C ASN A 70 7.14 1.53 -14.87
N ILE A 71 6.08 1.96 -14.18
CA ILE A 71 4.83 1.19 -14.02
C ILE A 71 4.17 0.89 -15.36
N GLY A 72 4.22 1.83 -16.31
CA GLY A 72 3.71 1.62 -17.67
C GLY A 72 4.45 0.52 -18.44
N ILE A 73 5.72 0.30 -18.13
CA ILE A 73 6.59 -0.71 -18.76
C ILE A 73 6.54 -2.04 -17.97
N ASN A 74 6.70 -1.95 -16.66
CA ASN A 74 6.69 -3.09 -15.74
C ASN A 74 5.77 -2.79 -14.56
N PRO A 75 4.57 -3.38 -14.53
CA PRO A 75 3.60 -3.15 -13.46
C PRO A 75 3.95 -3.84 -12.14
N GLN A 76 4.96 -4.71 -12.10
CA GLN A 76 5.39 -5.33 -10.85
C GLN A 76 6.12 -4.33 -9.98
N VAL A 77 5.62 -4.13 -8.76
CA VAL A 77 6.15 -3.16 -7.82
C VAL A 77 6.23 -3.76 -6.42
N SER A 78 7.03 -3.13 -5.59
CA SER A 78 6.95 -3.32 -4.15
C SER A 78 6.88 -1.97 -3.44
N ALA A 79 6.32 -1.99 -2.23
CA ALA A 79 6.30 -0.80 -1.38
C ALA A 79 6.66 -1.18 0.06
N THR A 80 7.22 -0.23 0.78
CA THR A 80 7.42 -0.35 2.23
C THR A 80 6.82 0.85 2.93
N ILE A 81 6.25 0.60 4.11
CA ILE A 81 5.78 1.63 5.02
C ILE A 81 6.36 1.30 6.39
N ALA A 82 7.14 2.21 6.93
CA ALA A 82 7.71 2.09 8.26
C ALA A 82 7.95 3.50 8.83
N PRO A 83 7.65 3.74 10.10
CA PRO A 83 8.10 4.95 10.78
C PRO A 83 9.62 4.91 11.04
N ASP A 84 10.17 6.04 11.46
CA ASP A 84 11.54 6.12 11.93
C ASP A 84 11.65 5.56 13.36
N TYR A 85 12.56 4.61 13.57
CA TYR A 85 12.82 3.96 14.85
C TYR A 85 14.27 4.16 15.28
N ARG A 86 14.48 4.31 16.58
CA ARG A 86 15.81 4.38 17.19
C ARG A 86 16.22 3.08 17.90
N ASP A 87 15.23 2.21 18.18
CA ASP A 87 15.45 0.91 18.83
C ASP A 87 15.06 -0.21 17.87
N PHE A 88 15.96 -1.16 17.68
CA PHE A 88 15.73 -2.34 16.83
C PHE A 88 14.59 -3.22 17.34
N ALA A 89 14.35 -3.26 18.67
CA ALA A 89 13.26 -4.03 19.26
C ALA A 89 11.88 -3.46 18.94
N GLU A 90 11.80 -2.16 18.59
CA GLU A 90 10.54 -1.46 18.26
C GLU A 90 10.19 -1.48 16.80
N ILE A 91 11.10 -1.94 15.92
CA ILE A 91 10.88 -1.90 14.46
C ILE A 91 9.58 -2.62 14.09
N ARG A 92 8.72 -1.87 13.43
CA ARG A 92 7.48 -2.34 12.81
C ARG A 92 7.39 -1.80 11.40
N GLY A 93 6.77 -2.55 10.51
CA GLY A 93 6.57 -2.09 9.15
C GLY A 93 5.81 -3.09 8.31
N VAL A 94 5.41 -2.67 7.14
CA VAL A 94 4.83 -3.54 6.13
C VAL A 94 5.68 -3.51 4.87
N GLN A 95 5.82 -4.68 4.25
CA GLN A 95 6.33 -4.84 2.90
C GLN A 95 5.18 -5.33 2.03
N ILE A 96 4.95 -4.67 0.92
CA ILE A 96 3.85 -4.93 0.01
C ILE A 96 4.43 -5.31 -1.34
N PHE A 97 3.97 -6.42 -1.88
CA PHE A 97 4.32 -6.90 -3.22
C PHE A 97 3.05 -6.98 -4.04
N GLY A 98 3.08 -6.51 -5.27
CA GLY A 98 1.87 -6.49 -6.10
C GLY A 98 2.09 -5.89 -7.48
N ARG A 99 0.99 -5.51 -8.06
CA ARG A 99 0.95 -4.86 -9.38
C ARG A 99 0.38 -3.47 -9.24
N ALA A 100 1.01 -2.51 -9.90
CA ALA A 100 0.50 -1.16 -9.99
C ALA A 100 0.06 -0.83 -11.42
N CYS A 101 -0.97 -0.01 -11.52
CA CYS A 101 -1.43 0.53 -12.79
C CYS A 101 -2.01 1.92 -12.59
N ARG A 102 -2.08 2.68 -13.68
CA ARG A 102 -2.88 3.91 -13.72
C ARG A 102 -4.36 3.54 -13.70
N VAL A 103 -5.14 4.25 -12.90
CA VAL A 103 -6.60 4.11 -12.87
C VAL A 103 -7.15 4.77 -14.12
N GLY A 104 -7.79 3.99 -15.00
CA GLY A 104 -8.23 4.46 -16.32
C GLY A 104 -9.72 4.78 -16.43
N ASP A 105 -10.55 4.17 -15.57
CA ASP A 105 -11.99 4.40 -15.54
C ASP A 105 -12.34 5.71 -14.80
N ALA A 106 -13.24 6.51 -15.35
CA ALA A 106 -13.62 7.82 -14.80
C ALA A 106 -14.23 7.71 -13.39
N THR A 107 -15.07 6.72 -13.16
CA THR A 107 -15.70 6.48 -11.86
C THR A 107 -14.66 6.06 -10.82
N ALA A 108 -13.76 5.14 -11.17
CA ALA A 108 -12.67 4.71 -10.32
C ALA A 108 -11.68 5.86 -10.04
N CYS A 109 -11.37 6.71 -11.03
CA CYS A 109 -10.58 7.93 -10.84
C CYS A 109 -11.22 8.88 -9.82
N HIS A 110 -12.53 9.10 -9.94
CA HIS A 110 -13.26 9.95 -9.00
C HIS A 110 -13.23 9.37 -7.57
N SER A 111 -13.48 8.07 -7.43
CA SER A 111 -13.42 7.37 -6.14
C SER A 111 -12.03 7.45 -5.52
N ALA A 112 -10.97 7.22 -6.30
CA ALA A 112 -9.59 7.32 -5.81
C ALA A 112 -9.26 8.73 -5.32
N ARG A 113 -9.65 9.77 -6.08
CA ARG A 113 -9.46 11.17 -5.66
C ARG A 113 -10.26 11.51 -4.41
N THR A 114 -11.48 10.99 -4.27
CA THR A 114 -12.31 11.20 -3.08
C THR A 114 -11.67 10.57 -1.84
N LEU A 115 -11.15 9.35 -1.93
CA LEU A 115 -10.44 8.69 -0.84
C LEU A 115 -9.18 9.48 -0.42
N LEU A 116 -8.40 9.95 -1.40
CA LEU A 116 -7.22 10.78 -1.14
C LEU A 116 -7.59 12.12 -0.49
N ALA A 117 -8.62 12.80 -0.98
CA ALA A 117 -9.08 14.08 -0.44
C ALA A 117 -9.69 13.93 0.97
N THR A 118 -10.33 12.79 1.25
CA THR A 118 -10.82 12.46 2.61
C THR A 118 -9.65 12.25 3.58
N ARG A 119 -8.61 11.54 3.14
CA ARG A 119 -7.42 11.30 3.96
C ARG A 119 -6.54 12.54 4.12
N TYR A 120 -6.48 13.39 3.11
CA TYR A 120 -5.67 14.61 3.05
C TYR A 120 -6.54 15.82 2.74
N PRO A 121 -7.20 16.43 3.77
CA PRO A 121 -8.13 17.54 3.56
C PRO A 121 -7.55 18.75 2.81
N ILE A 122 -6.23 18.95 2.87
CA ILE A 122 -5.53 20.00 2.11
C ILE A 122 -5.77 19.85 0.58
N LEU A 123 -6.07 18.67 0.08
CA LEU A 123 -6.36 18.43 -1.34
C LEU A 123 -7.74 18.94 -1.76
N GLN A 124 -8.65 19.19 -0.80
CA GLN A 124 -9.98 19.76 -1.08
C GLN A 124 -9.91 21.27 -1.28
N HIS A 125 -9.02 21.93 -0.53
CA HIS A 125 -8.84 23.38 -0.55
C HIS A 125 -7.34 23.73 -0.46
N PRO A 126 -6.56 23.47 -1.54
CA PRO A 126 -5.15 23.80 -1.53
C PRO A 126 -4.96 25.30 -1.36
N SER A 127 -4.21 25.71 -0.34
CA SER A 127 -3.84 27.10 -0.12
C SER A 127 -2.70 27.56 -1.03
N ASP A 128 -1.96 26.63 -1.62
CA ASP A 128 -0.85 26.85 -2.53
C ASP A 128 -1.30 26.54 -3.98
N PRO A 129 -1.31 27.53 -4.89
CA PRO A 129 -1.66 27.32 -6.30
C PRO A 129 -0.78 26.30 -7.01
N MET A 130 0.49 26.13 -6.61
CA MET A 130 1.37 25.11 -7.18
C MET A 130 0.91 23.71 -6.80
N ILE A 131 0.45 23.49 -5.57
CA ILE A 131 -0.10 22.20 -5.12
C ILE A 131 -1.40 21.92 -5.86
N GLU A 132 -2.28 22.92 -5.99
CA GLU A 132 -3.54 22.80 -6.73
C GLU A 132 -3.30 22.39 -8.18
N GLN A 133 -2.40 23.08 -8.87
CA GLN A 133 -2.03 22.75 -10.24
C GLN A 133 -1.42 21.35 -10.37
N ALA A 134 -0.45 21.03 -9.50
CA ALA A 134 0.20 19.71 -9.51
C ALA A 134 -0.82 18.59 -9.28
N TYR A 135 -1.74 18.74 -8.32
CA TYR A 135 -2.76 17.75 -8.02
C TYR A 135 -3.80 17.63 -9.15
N SER A 136 -4.19 18.73 -9.78
CA SER A 136 -5.14 18.72 -10.91
C SER A 136 -4.59 17.99 -12.15
N CYS A 137 -3.30 18.13 -12.42
CA CYS A 137 -2.61 17.48 -13.54
C CYS A 137 -2.18 16.03 -13.23
N ALA A 138 -2.09 15.65 -11.96
CA ALA A 138 -1.68 14.32 -11.57
C ALA A 138 -2.76 13.28 -11.87
N GLU A 139 -2.33 12.07 -12.22
CA GLU A 139 -3.19 10.92 -12.49
C GLU A 139 -3.24 9.97 -11.30
N PRO A 140 -4.39 9.35 -11.00
CA PRO A 140 -4.47 8.35 -9.96
C PRO A 140 -3.86 7.02 -10.41
N TYR A 141 -3.15 6.39 -9.49
CA TYR A 141 -2.57 5.06 -9.60
C TYR A 141 -3.06 4.18 -8.46
N GLN A 142 -3.07 2.87 -8.71
CA GLN A 142 -3.43 1.86 -7.72
C GLN A 142 -2.35 0.78 -7.68
N LEU A 143 -1.97 0.36 -6.47
CA LEU A 143 -1.23 -0.86 -6.20
C LEU A 143 -2.19 -1.89 -5.64
N VAL A 144 -2.38 -3.00 -6.35
CA VAL A 144 -3.14 -4.16 -5.89
C VAL A 144 -2.15 -5.18 -5.35
N PRO A 145 -2.15 -5.47 -4.04
CA PRO A 145 -1.21 -6.38 -3.44
C PRO A 145 -1.59 -7.84 -3.74
N ASN A 146 -0.58 -8.68 -3.97
CA ASN A 146 -0.71 -10.13 -3.97
C ASN A 146 -0.07 -10.77 -2.73
N ARG A 147 0.80 -10.02 -2.04
CA ARG A 147 1.42 -10.42 -0.77
C ARG A 147 1.73 -9.19 0.07
N ILE A 148 1.43 -9.29 1.36
CA ILE A 148 1.83 -8.30 2.36
C ILE A 148 2.53 -9.02 3.51
N VAL A 149 3.68 -8.49 3.94
CA VAL A 149 4.43 -8.97 5.09
C VAL A 149 4.38 -7.91 6.18
N LEU A 150 3.79 -8.25 7.31
CA LEU A 150 3.82 -7.44 8.53
C LEU A 150 5.06 -7.83 9.34
N ILE A 151 5.89 -6.85 9.66
CA ILE A 151 7.07 -7.00 10.50
C ILE A 151 6.75 -6.37 11.85
N ASP A 152 7.04 -7.07 12.96
CA ASP A 152 6.87 -6.52 14.31
C ASP A 152 7.87 -7.16 15.29
N ASN A 153 8.99 -6.47 15.51
CA ASN A 153 10.07 -6.94 16.36
C ASN A 153 9.69 -7.04 17.85
N ARG A 154 8.55 -6.44 18.28
CA ARG A 154 8.06 -6.58 19.65
C ARG A 154 7.62 -8.01 19.98
N HIS A 155 7.33 -8.83 18.95
CA HIS A 155 7.03 -10.26 19.07
C HIS A 155 8.25 -11.16 18.90
N GLY A 156 9.45 -10.59 18.82
CA GLY A 156 10.73 -11.25 18.61
C GLY A 156 11.49 -10.62 17.45
N PHE A 157 12.83 -10.57 17.54
CA PHE A 157 13.66 -9.95 16.51
C PHE A 157 13.47 -10.61 15.14
N GLY A 158 13.07 -9.81 14.16
CA GLY A 158 12.78 -10.30 12.82
C GLY A 158 11.45 -11.04 12.66
N HIS A 159 10.53 -10.94 13.64
CA HIS A 159 9.20 -11.55 13.54
C HIS A 159 8.44 -11.02 12.33
N LYS A 160 7.90 -11.94 11.53
CA LYS A 160 7.17 -11.65 10.28
C LYS A 160 5.92 -12.51 10.17
N GLU A 161 4.83 -11.88 9.78
CA GLU A 161 3.60 -12.54 9.42
C GLU A 161 3.26 -12.21 7.95
N THR A 162 2.90 -13.21 7.17
CA THR A 162 2.64 -13.04 5.73
C THR A 162 1.18 -13.27 5.42
N LEU A 163 0.60 -12.33 4.69
CA LEU A 163 -0.74 -12.42 4.12
C LEU A 163 -0.60 -12.55 2.60
N ASP A 164 -0.89 -13.73 2.07
CA ASP A 164 -1.01 -13.96 0.63
C ASP A 164 -2.45 -13.65 0.21
N LEU A 165 -2.59 -12.85 -0.84
CA LEU A 165 -3.87 -12.40 -1.40
C LEU A 165 -4.07 -13.07 -2.77
N PRO A 166 -5.31 -13.36 -3.17
CA PRO A 166 -5.57 -13.88 -4.51
C PRO A 166 -5.14 -12.85 -5.56
N PRO A 167 -4.70 -13.31 -6.73
CA PRO A 167 -4.34 -12.45 -7.85
C PRO A 167 -5.54 -11.69 -8.41
#